data_669d5b82ad53afc1f9edaae7fb2a9ded
#
_entry.id   669d5b82ad53afc1f9edaae7fb2a9ded
#
_cell.length_a   1.000
_cell.length_b   1.000
_cell.length_c   1.000
_cell.angle_alpha   90.00
_cell.angle_beta   90.00
_cell.angle_gamma   90.00
#
_symmetry.space_group_name_H-M   'P 1'
#
loop_
_entity.id
_entity.type
_entity.pdbx_description
1 polymer ?
#
loop_
_entity_poly.entity_id
_entity_poly.type
_entity_poly.pdbx_seq_one_letter_code
_entity_poly.pdbx_strand_id
1 'polypeptide(L)'
;MACTDVTQPLNAPPSAVVRDHLDRIAHSQSFAKAERLRAFLRFVVEKTLSGEQDAIKEYSIALDVCGRDSSFDPKIDPIVRVDANRLRARLDAYYALEGRDDPIRIQMLKGTYVPTITAIEPTAPRPSGAALVVLPFVNLGTQQDDESFADGLTEELIHQLSCNPGLRVIARTSAFQYRGKGGDVKRIAANLGVGYVVEGSVRSAGDQIRVTVQLTDVSDCRVRWSDRYERQLSDVFAVQDEICRSIAVALDIQLVDLVTPKQTPSPEPAAHIEYIRGRHFWNQRTAASLAQSLDHYRRALAVDPKYALAHCGIADTLFVQALNEQIGAADALVQARAHARRATELAPNLAEALVSAAVVASILEWDWARADRLFRRAIENNPGYSLAHYLHAIVNLAPRAQWDEALISMDRAIDLDPVSPVMYRDLGIVHYLHGEFAEAERALGEAGRLDPGFRGSLFWLGRTLAEMGRLEEALETFKARWNEPGANTRVLASLVHTLGLMDRRAEALEHFNQLQREAAAGRVPALNLAIAHLGLGQNDDAVALLERAYAERAIPLYQLAVDPVYAPVRGSGRVQAILLNMKLGPAMVSYS
;
A
#
# COMPACT_ATOMS: atom_id res chain seq x y z
N MET A 1 -14.77 -48.69 -20.00
CA MET A 1 -13.41 -48.54 -19.49
C MET A 1 -12.93 -47.15 -19.92
N ALA A 2 -12.98 -46.18 -19.05
CA ALA A 2 -12.28 -44.93 -19.13
C ALA A 2 -12.20 -44.39 -17.69
N CYS A 3 -11.01 -44.38 -17.12
CA CYS A 3 -10.69 -43.78 -15.85
C CYS A 3 -10.88 -42.27 -15.97
N THR A 4 -11.70 -41.70 -15.11
CA THR A 4 -11.76 -40.27 -14.88
C THR A 4 -10.61 -39.88 -13.98
N ASP A 5 -9.64 -39.20 -14.57
CA ASP A 5 -8.57 -38.48 -13.87
C ASP A 5 -9.21 -37.40 -12.99
N VAL A 6 -9.01 -37.54 -11.68
CA VAL A 6 -9.31 -36.49 -10.70
C VAL A 6 -8.18 -35.45 -10.83
N THR A 7 -8.47 -34.35 -11.43
CA THR A 7 -7.59 -33.18 -11.55
C THR A 7 -7.16 -32.71 -10.15
N GLN A 8 -5.90 -32.99 -9.79
CA GLN A 8 -5.22 -32.30 -8.69
C GLN A 8 -5.10 -30.79 -9.06
N PRO A 9 -5.29 -29.87 -8.12
CA PRO A 9 -5.03 -28.46 -8.38
C PRO A 9 -3.54 -28.25 -8.73
N LEU A 10 -3.27 -27.42 -9.71
CA LEU A 10 -1.96 -27.17 -10.34
C LEU A 10 -0.83 -26.71 -9.41
N ASN A 11 -1.07 -26.51 -8.10
CA ASN A 11 -0.09 -25.97 -7.14
C ASN A 11 0.00 -26.77 -5.83
N ALA A 12 -0.32 -28.06 -5.81
CA ALA A 12 -0.15 -28.87 -4.59
C ALA A 12 1.34 -29.27 -4.44
N PRO A 13 1.98 -28.97 -3.28
CA PRO A 13 3.38 -29.36 -3.05
C PRO A 13 3.54 -30.89 -3.05
N PRO A 14 4.71 -31.43 -3.46
CA PRO A 14 4.96 -32.86 -3.43
C PRO A 14 4.77 -33.45 -2.04
N SER A 15 4.11 -34.62 -1.95
CA SER A 15 3.75 -35.25 -0.67
C SER A 15 4.96 -35.50 0.27
N ALA A 16 6.17 -35.75 -0.27
CA ALA A 16 7.38 -35.88 0.52
C ALA A 16 7.75 -34.58 1.23
N VAL A 17 7.67 -33.45 0.52
CA VAL A 17 7.98 -32.11 1.07
C VAL A 17 6.97 -31.72 2.15
N VAL A 18 5.69 -32.09 1.96
CA VAL A 18 4.65 -31.86 2.97
C VAL A 18 4.92 -32.67 4.24
N ARG A 19 5.40 -33.93 4.14
CA ARG A 19 5.74 -34.76 5.30
C ARG A 19 6.93 -34.21 6.07
N ASP A 20 7.98 -33.76 5.39
CA ASP A 20 9.15 -33.15 6.04
C ASP A 20 8.72 -31.84 6.77
N HIS A 21 7.79 -31.09 6.19
CA HIS A 21 7.25 -29.90 6.82
C HIS A 21 6.38 -30.23 8.04
N LEU A 22 5.52 -31.25 7.93
CA LEU A 22 4.70 -31.76 9.03
C LEU A 22 5.56 -32.20 10.22
N ASP A 23 6.69 -32.87 9.96
CA ASP A 23 7.62 -33.28 10.99
C ASP A 23 8.33 -32.10 11.65
N ARG A 24 8.69 -31.05 10.91
CA ARG A 24 9.20 -29.79 11.49
C ARG A 24 8.19 -29.16 12.44
N ILE A 25 6.92 -29.00 12.02
CA ILE A 25 5.86 -28.46 12.89
C ILE A 25 5.73 -29.31 14.16
N ALA A 26 5.70 -30.64 14.03
CA ALA A 26 5.54 -31.56 15.15
C ALA A 26 6.68 -31.48 16.18
N HIS A 27 7.90 -31.12 15.76
CA HIS A 27 9.07 -30.97 16.63
C HIS A 27 9.32 -29.54 17.10
N SER A 28 8.52 -28.57 16.67
CA SER A 28 8.63 -27.16 17.05
C SER A 28 8.34 -26.92 18.55
N GLN A 29 8.82 -25.79 19.09
CA GLN A 29 8.51 -25.39 20.47
C GLN A 29 7.00 -25.16 20.66
N SER A 30 6.33 -24.65 19.64
CA SER A 30 4.87 -24.47 19.62
C SER A 30 4.11 -25.77 19.84
N PHE A 31 4.65 -26.93 19.46
CA PHE A 31 4.01 -28.24 19.57
C PHE A 31 4.68 -29.17 20.60
N ALA A 32 5.79 -28.78 21.26
CA ALA A 32 6.61 -29.65 22.12
C ALA A 32 5.82 -30.38 23.24
N LYS A 33 4.79 -29.74 23.81
CA LYS A 33 3.98 -30.28 24.92
C LYS A 33 2.55 -30.65 24.49
N ALA A 34 2.30 -30.93 23.19
CA ALA A 34 0.95 -31.09 22.67
C ALA A 34 0.80 -32.41 21.88
N GLU A 35 1.07 -33.53 22.51
CA GLU A 35 1.12 -34.85 21.86
C GLU A 35 -0.16 -35.18 21.08
N ARG A 36 -1.33 -34.97 21.68
CA ARG A 36 -2.62 -35.23 21.02
C ARG A 36 -2.88 -34.31 19.82
N LEU A 37 -2.47 -33.04 19.88
CA LEU A 37 -2.60 -32.12 18.75
C LEU A 37 -1.62 -32.46 17.63
N ARG A 38 -0.44 -32.99 17.94
CA ARG A 38 0.50 -33.53 16.94
C ARG A 38 -0.11 -34.75 16.24
N ALA A 39 -0.72 -35.66 17.00
CA ALA A 39 -1.41 -36.83 16.44
C ALA A 39 -2.58 -36.38 15.54
N PHE A 40 -3.34 -35.39 15.97
CA PHE A 40 -4.45 -34.83 15.19
C PHE A 40 -3.94 -34.22 13.87
N LEU A 41 -2.93 -33.36 13.91
CA LEU A 41 -2.35 -32.77 12.73
C LEU A 41 -1.83 -33.82 11.75
N ARG A 42 -1.08 -34.84 12.25
CA ARG A 42 -0.60 -35.96 11.43
C ARG A 42 -1.76 -36.71 10.76
N PHE A 43 -2.77 -37.07 11.52
CA PHE A 43 -3.92 -37.81 11.01
C PHE A 43 -4.59 -37.06 9.83
N VAL A 44 -4.94 -35.79 10.00
CA VAL A 44 -5.63 -35.04 8.95
C VAL A 44 -4.76 -34.75 7.73
N VAL A 45 -3.47 -34.51 7.92
CA VAL A 45 -2.54 -34.28 6.81
C VAL A 45 -2.30 -35.56 6.02
N GLU A 46 -2.01 -36.69 6.68
CA GLU A 46 -1.77 -37.96 5.98
C GLU A 46 -3.01 -38.45 5.24
N LYS A 47 -4.20 -38.33 5.84
CA LYS A 47 -5.47 -38.63 5.16
C LYS A 47 -5.71 -37.74 3.94
N THR A 48 -5.31 -36.48 4.03
CA THR A 48 -5.41 -35.55 2.89
C THR A 48 -4.42 -35.93 1.78
N LEU A 49 -3.19 -36.30 2.12
CA LEU A 49 -2.16 -36.70 1.16
C LEU A 49 -2.48 -38.04 0.48
N SER A 50 -3.18 -38.96 1.17
CA SER A 50 -3.63 -40.23 0.60
C SER A 50 -4.91 -40.15 -0.23
N GLY A 51 -5.51 -38.94 -0.34
CA GLY A 51 -6.77 -38.75 -1.07
C GLY A 51 -8.03 -39.22 -0.31
N GLU A 52 -7.87 -39.56 0.99
CA GLU A 52 -8.95 -40.07 1.84
C GLU A 52 -9.64 -38.93 2.64
N GLN A 53 -9.87 -37.78 2.02
CA GLN A 53 -10.44 -36.60 2.70
C GLN A 53 -11.84 -36.86 3.25
N ASP A 54 -12.63 -37.69 2.58
CA ASP A 54 -13.97 -38.09 3.02
C ASP A 54 -13.96 -38.89 4.33
N ALA A 55 -12.84 -39.50 4.70
CA ALA A 55 -12.65 -40.19 5.96
C ALA A 55 -12.35 -39.25 7.14
N ILE A 56 -12.04 -37.97 6.89
CA ILE A 56 -11.76 -36.97 7.93
C ILE A 56 -13.09 -36.44 8.48
N LYS A 57 -13.66 -37.19 9.44
CA LYS A 57 -14.92 -36.83 10.12
C LYS A 57 -14.71 -36.76 11.63
N GLU A 58 -15.59 -36.01 12.31
CA GLU A 58 -15.51 -35.88 13.78
C GLU A 58 -15.45 -37.23 14.48
N TYR A 59 -16.18 -38.23 13.98
CA TYR A 59 -16.23 -39.57 14.51
C TYR A 59 -14.87 -40.31 14.36
N SER A 60 -14.29 -40.32 13.14
CA SER A 60 -12.99 -40.98 12.91
C SER A 60 -11.85 -40.33 13.72
N ILE A 61 -11.84 -39.00 13.81
CA ILE A 61 -10.85 -38.27 14.63
C ILE A 61 -11.00 -38.64 16.13
N ALA A 62 -12.24 -38.80 16.60
CA ALA A 62 -12.50 -39.19 17.98
C ALA A 62 -11.92 -40.57 18.31
N LEU A 63 -12.09 -41.55 17.42
CA LEU A 63 -11.59 -42.90 17.62
C LEU A 63 -10.05 -42.97 17.45
N ASP A 64 -9.56 -42.49 16.30
CA ASP A 64 -8.16 -42.71 15.91
C ASP A 64 -7.17 -41.77 16.61
N VAL A 65 -7.64 -40.59 17.07
CA VAL A 65 -6.75 -39.56 17.65
C VAL A 65 -7.08 -39.28 19.11
N CYS A 66 -8.37 -39.20 19.48
CA CYS A 66 -8.76 -38.81 20.83
C CYS A 66 -8.96 -40.02 21.78
N GLY A 67 -8.75 -41.25 21.30
CA GLY A 67 -8.87 -42.47 22.12
C GLY A 67 -10.29 -42.74 22.60
N ARG A 68 -11.32 -42.37 21.81
CA ARG A 68 -12.71 -42.69 22.06
C ARG A 68 -13.05 -44.05 21.50
N ASP A 69 -14.05 -44.69 22.06
CA ASP A 69 -14.57 -45.96 21.58
C ASP A 69 -15.77 -45.78 20.63
N SER A 70 -16.33 -46.86 20.16
CA SER A 70 -17.45 -46.88 19.19
C SER A 70 -18.76 -46.26 19.74
N SER A 71 -18.85 -45.94 21.02
CA SER A 71 -19.98 -45.27 21.65
C SER A 71 -19.90 -43.73 21.56
N PHE A 72 -18.88 -43.17 20.93
CA PHE A 72 -18.67 -41.72 20.80
C PHE A 72 -19.86 -41.04 20.07
N ASP A 73 -20.45 -40.07 20.72
CA ASP A 73 -21.48 -39.19 20.13
C ASP A 73 -20.98 -37.75 20.05
N PRO A 74 -20.78 -37.21 18.84
CA PRO A 74 -20.31 -35.81 18.64
C PRO A 74 -21.25 -34.75 19.22
N LYS A 75 -22.49 -35.08 19.50
CA LYS A 75 -23.46 -34.16 20.12
C LYS A 75 -23.25 -34.02 21.63
N ILE A 76 -22.68 -35.06 22.25
CA ILE A 76 -22.48 -35.15 23.70
C ILE A 76 -21.07 -34.78 24.09
N ASP A 77 -20.05 -35.27 23.35
CA ASP A 77 -18.65 -35.03 23.62
C ASP A 77 -18.01 -34.08 22.59
N PRO A 78 -17.72 -32.82 22.95
CA PRO A 78 -17.17 -31.82 22.04
C PRO A 78 -15.65 -31.91 21.85
N ILE A 79 -15.00 -33.00 22.31
CA ILE A 79 -13.54 -33.12 22.39
C ILE A 79 -12.83 -32.78 21.06
N VAL A 80 -13.34 -33.28 19.93
CA VAL A 80 -12.74 -33.07 18.60
C VAL A 80 -12.83 -31.59 18.20
N ARG A 81 -13.96 -30.94 18.44
CA ARG A 81 -14.14 -29.50 18.16
C ARG A 81 -13.23 -28.63 19.00
N VAL A 82 -13.06 -28.96 20.28
CA VAL A 82 -12.14 -28.25 21.20
C VAL A 82 -10.70 -28.42 20.73
N ASP A 83 -10.30 -29.64 20.41
CA ASP A 83 -8.92 -29.89 19.94
C ASP A 83 -8.65 -29.32 18.56
N ALA A 84 -9.63 -29.29 17.65
CA ALA A 84 -9.51 -28.60 16.38
C ALA A 84 -9.30 -27.08 16.54
N ASN A 85 -10.02 -26.44 17.46
CA ASN A 85 -9.81 -25.01 17.76
C ASN A 85 -8.42 -24.75 18.35
N ARG A 86 -7.97 -25.63 19.26
CA ARG A 86 -6.61 -25.54 19.83
C ARG A 86 -5.53 -25.77 18.77
N LEU A 87 -5.77 -26.69 17.84
CA LEU A 87 -4.85 -26.98 16.74
C LEU A 87 -4.72 -25.77 15.80
N ARG A 88 -5.84 -25.13 15.44
CA ARG A 88 -5.83 -23.88 14.64
C ARG A 88 -4.99 -22.80 15.32
N ALA A 89 -5.29 -22.50 16.59
CA ALA A 89 -4.55 -21.49 17.35
C ALA A 89 -3.03 -21.80 17.46
N ARG A 90 -2.65 -23.07 17.53
CA ARG A 90 -1.23 -23.46 17.55
C ARG A 90 -0.55 -23.38 16.20
N LEU A 91 -1.25 -23.73 15.11
CA LEU A 91 -0.75 -23.51 13.77
C LEU A 91 -0.55 -22.02 13.49
N ASP A 92 -1.51 -21.19 13.88
CA ASP A 92 -1.39 -19.73 13.76
C ASP A 92 -0.19 -19.18 14.55
N ALA A 93 0.02 -19.65 15.79
CA ALA A 93 1.17 -19.28 16.60
C ALA A 93 2.50 -19.77 16.02
N TYR A 94 2.54 -20.99 15.48
CA TYR A 94 3.72 -21.53 14.80
C TYR A 94 4.11 -20.68 13.60
N TYR A 95 3.16 -20.39 12.71
CA TYR A 95 3.43 -19.59 11.52
C TYR A 95 3.64 -18.08 11.81
N ALA A 96 3.24 -17.62 12.97
CA ALA A 96 3.57 -16.25 13.41
C ALA A 96 5.03 -16.11 13.90
N LEU A 97 5.64 -17.19 14.37
CA LEU A 97 6.97 -17.21 15.01
C LEU A 97 7.96 -18.13 14.27
N GLU A 98 7.88 -19.44 14.55
CA GLU A 98 8.89 -20.44 14.14
C GLU A 98 8.80 -20.80 12.65
N GLY A 99 7.61 -20.89 12.09
CA GLY A 99 7.32 -21.27 10.71
C GLY A 99 7.02 -20.10 9.78
N ARG A 100 7.44 -18.90 10.14
CA ARG A 100 7.14 -17.68 9.37
C ARG A 100 7.63 -17.72 7.93
N ASP A 101 8.80 -18.34 7.74
CA ASP A 101 9.49 -18.42 6.45
C ASP A 101 9.39 -19.83 5.82
N ASP A 102 8.48 -20.68 6.30
CA ASP A 102 8.31 -22.03 5.78
C ASP A 102 7.70 -22.01 4.36
N PRO A 103 8.19 -22.86 3.46
CA PRO A 103 7.73 -22.88 2.05
C PRO A 103 6.35 -23.52 1.85
N ILE A 104 5.75 -24.06 2.92
CA ILE A 104 4.43 -24.69 2.90
C ILE A 104 3.62 -24.15 4.06
N ARG A 105 2.37 -23.85 3.83
CA ARG A 105 1.40 -23.53 4.87
C ARG A 105 0.34 -24.61 4.97
N ILE A 106 0.16 -25.15 6.16
CA ILE A 106 -0.92 -26.07 6.51
C ILE A 106 -1.92 -25.29 7.36
N GLN A 107 -3.12 -25.09 6.84
CA GLN A 107 -4.20 -24.38 7.51
C GLN A 107 -5.42 -25.29 7.69
N MET A 108 -6.17 -25.08 8.76
CA MET A 108 -7.41 -25.79 9.00
C MET A 108 -8.55 -24.79 9.21
N LEU A 109 -9.35 -24.57 8.18
CA LEU A 109 -10.42 -23.57 8.17
C LEU A 109 -11.52 -23.88 9.20
N LYS A 110 -12.23 -22.86 9.68
CA LYS A 110 -13.40 -23.06 10.53
C LYS A 110 -14.49 -23.79 9.75
N GLY A 111 -15.14 -24.77 10.38
CA GLY A 111 -16.21 -25.55 9.76
C GLY A 111 -15.75 -26.82 9.05
N THR A 112 -14.46 -27.05 8.87
CA THR A 112 -13.90 -28.29 8.31
C THR A 112 -12.73 -28.81 9.14
N TYR A 113 -12.49 -30.12 9.06
CA TYR A 113 -11.31 -30.80 9.62
C TYR A 113 -10.27 -31.15 8.54
N VAL A 114 -10.62 -30.97 7.28
CA VAL A 114 -9.70 -31.18 6.16
C VAL A 114 -8.74 -29.99 6.08
N PRO A 115 -7.42 -30.21 6.19
CA PRO A 115 -6.46 -29.12 6.07
C PRO A 115 -6.32 -28.68 4.61
N THR A 116 -6.12 -27.39 4.41
CA THR A 116 -5.64 -26.82 3.16
C THR A 116 -4.11 -26.79 3.22
N ILE A 117 -3.44 -27.36 2.22
CA ILE A 117 -1.99 -27.42 2.12
C ILE A 117 -1.59 -26.63 0.89
N THR A 118 -0.99 -25.46 1.09
CA THR A 118 -0.56 -24.56 0.01
C THR A 118 0.96 -24.45 0.01
N ALA A 119 1.55 -24.58 -1.18
CA ALA A 119 2.92 -24.11 -1.35
C ALA A 119 2.87 -22.58 -1.24
N ILE A 120 3.64 -22.02 -0.33
CA ILE A 120 4.00 -20.63 -0.41
C ILE A 120 5.07 -20.60 -1.49
N GLU A 121 4.72 -20.15 -2.71
CA GLU A 121 5.78 -19.80 -3.63
C GLU A 121 6.71 -18.84 -2.87
N PRO A 122 8.03 -19.08 -2.87
CA PRO A 122 8.92 -18.13 -2.24
C PRO A 122 8.59 -16.78 -2.88
N THR A 123 7.98 -15.89 -2.11
CA THR A 123 7.96 -14.45 -2.44
C THR A 123 9.34 -14.19 -2.97
N ALA A 124 9.44 -13.66 -4.19
CA ALA A 124 10.70 -13.50 -4.94
C ALA A 124 11.83 -13.23 -3.97
N PRO A 125 12.96 -13.93 -4.04
CA PRO A 125 13.94 -14.01 -2.95
C PRO A 125 14.10 -12.62 -2.36
N ARG A 126 13.79 -12.45 -1.07
CA ARG A 126 14.05 -11.18 -0.39
C ARG A 126 15.48 -10.86 -0.81
N PRO A 127 15.74 -9.72 -1.47
CA PRO A 127 17.08 -9.42 -1.88
C PRO A 127 17.96 -9.66 -0.66
N SER A 128 18.98 -10.49 -0.81
CA SER A 128 19.94 -10.88 0.24
C SER A 128 20.79 -9.69 0.67
N GLY A 129 20.23 -8.50 0.62
CA GLY A 129 20.81 -7.22 0.97
C GLY A 129 20.55 -6.85 2.42
N ALA A 130 21.41 -6.03 2.97
CA ALA A 130 21.22 -5.43 4.28
C ALA A 130 19.91 -4.62 4.29
N ALA A 131 19.12 -4.77 5.36
CA ALA A 131 17.91 -3.99 5.56
C ALA A 131 18.18 -2.90 6.61
N LEU A 132 17.90 -1.64 6.25
CA LEU A 132 18.19 -0.51 7.12
C LEU A 132 17.03 0.50 7.16
N VAL A 133 16.97 1.25 8.26
CA VAL A 133 16.16 2.46 8.39
C VAL A 133 17.07 3.65 8.67
N VAL A 134 16.79 4.78 8.02
CA VAL A 134 17.35 6.10 8.40
C VAL A 134 16.28 6.81 9.21
N LEU A 135 16.52 6.97 10.50
CA LEU A 135 15.61 7.69 11.40
C LEU A 135 15.68 9.20 11.15
N PRO A 136 14.60 9.94 11.41
CA PRO A 136 14.62 11.40 11.27
C PRO A 136 15.77 12.01 12.09
N PHE A 137 16.61 12.79 11.44
CA PHE A 137 17.73 13.45 12.09
C PHE A 137 17.22 14.49 13.08
N VAL A 138 17.85 14.54 14.25
CA VAL A 138 17.49 15.46 15.31
C VAL A 138 18.02 16.86 14.96
N ASN A 139 17.12 17.84 14.89
CA ASN A 139 17.54 19.23 14.79
C ASN A 139 18.08 19.71 16.13
N LEU A 140 19.33 20.18 16.15
CA LEU A 140 20.00 20.83 17.30
C LEU A 140 20.12 22.35 17.13
N GLY A 141 19.53 22.92 16.06
CA GLY A 141 19.45 24.35 15.81
C GLY A 141 18.29 24.99 16.57
N THR A 142 18.22 26.31 16.53
CA THR A 142 17.24 27.11 17.29
C THR A 142 16.16 27.72 16.42
N GLN A 143 16.27 27.64 15.10
CA GLN A 143 15.31 28.20 14.15
C GLN A 143 14.32 27.12 13.67
N GLN A 144 13.08 27.51 13.43
CA GLN A 144 12.03 26.62 12.95
C GLN A 144 12.34 26.06 11.54
N ASP A 145 13.07 26.81 10.72
CA ASP A 145 13.53 26.40 9.39
C ASP A 145 14.55 25.23 9.44
N ASP A 146 15.26 25.05 10.55
CA ASP A 146 16.25 24.00 10.73
C ASP A 146 15.61 22.59 10.81
N GLU A 147 14.35 22.48 11.27
CA GLU A 147 13.63 21.19 11.31
C GLU A 147 13.31 20.68 9.90
N SER A 148 12.84 21.57 9.03
CA SER A 148 12.57 21.22 7.63
C SER A 148 13.83 20.76 6.90
N PHE A 149 14.98 21.36 7.24
CA PHE A 149 16.26 20.99 6.66
C PHE A 149 16.74 19.61 7.15
N ALA A 150 16.62 19.31 8.45
CA ALA A 150 16.97 18.00 9.01
C ALA A 150 16.11 16.88 8.40
N ASP A 151 14.82 17.15 8.21
CA ASP A 151 13.88 16.25 7.56
C ASP A 151 14.27 15.95 6.12
N GLY A 152 14.58 16.99 5.38
CA GLY A 152 14.94 16.85 3.98
C GLY A 152 16.28 16.14 3.78
N LEU A 153 17.26 16.39 4.64
CA LEU A 153 18.52 15.64 4.63
C LEU A 153 18.24 14.14 4.87
N THR A 154 17.38 13.82 5.83
CA THR A 154 16.98 12.43 6.10
C THR A 154 16.28 11.80 4.88
N GLU A 155 15.34 12.51 4.26
CA GLU A 155 14.60 12.04 3.08
C GLU A 155 15.54 11.80 1.89
N GLU A 156 16.49 12.69 1.66
CA GLU A 156 17.47 12.55 0.58
C GLU A 156 18.40 11.35 0.80
N LEU A 157 18.86 11.11 2.04
CA LEU A 157 19.64 9.92 2.38
C LEU A 157 18.83 8.64 2.15
N ILE A 158 17.56 8.61 2.53
CA ILE A 158 16.65 7.48 2.24
C ILE A 158 16.58 7.27 0.72
N HIS A 159 16.37 8.34 -0.05
CA HIS A 159 16.27 8.26 -1.50
C HIS A 159 17.55 7.72 -2.14
N GLN A 160 18.70 8.30 -1.84
CA GLN A 160 19.98 7.87 -2.42
C GLN A 160 20.35 6.43 -2.06
N LEU A 161 20.14 6.02 -0.80
CA LEU A 161 20.40 4.66 -0.36
C LEU A 161 19.43 3.66 -1.00
N SER A 162 18.17 4.05 -1.25
CA SER A 162 17.14 3.19 -1.86
C SER A 162 17.40 2.86 -3.33
N CYS A 163 18.21 3.65 -4.03
CA CYS A 163 18.65 3.37 -5.39
C CYS A 163 19.59 2.15 -5.48
N ASN A 164 20.13 1.67 -4.36
CA ASN A 164 21.01 0.51 -4.36
C ASN A 164 20.19 -0.79 -4.26
N PRO A 165 20.18 -1.67 -5.29
CA PRO A 165 19.40 -2.90 -5.29
C PRO A 165 19.81 -3.91 -4.23
N GLY A 166 21.05 -3.81 -3.69
CA GLY A 166 21.56 -4.63 -2.59
C GLY A 166 21.10 -4.18 -1.20
N LEU A 167 20.32 -3.10 -1.11
CA LEU A 167 19.93 -2.50 0.15
C LEU A 167 18.40 -2.30 0.23
N ARG A 168 17.77 -2.89 1.23
CA ARG A 168 16.37 -2.60 1.55
C ARG A 168 16.31 -1.43 2.52
N VAL A 169 15.94 -0.26 2.03
CA VAL A 169 15.82 0.96 2.84
C VAL A 169 14.35 1.21 3.17
N ILE A 170 14.05 1.42 4.44
CA ILE A 170 12.70 1.74 4.89
C ILE A 170 12.32 3.14 4.41
N ALA A 171 11.15 3.25 3.80
CA ALA A 171 10.63 4.50 3.28
C ALA A 171 10.39 5.55 4.39
N ARG A 172 10.38 6.81 3.96
CA ARG A 172 10.23 7.96 4.84
C ARG A 172 9.01 7.85 5.77
N THR A 173 7.85 7.44 5.25
CA THR A 173 6.60 7.43 6.02
C THR A 173 6.70 6.56 7.26
N SER A 174 7.27 5.37 7.12
CA SER A 174 7.52 4.48 8.26
C SER A 174 8.65 4.97 9.18
N ALA A 175 9.75 5.47 8.61
CA ALA A 175 10.87 5.98 9.40
C ALA A 175 10.45 7.16 10.29
N PHE A 176 9.66 8.08 9.76
CA PHE A 176 9.23 9.30 10.44
C PHE A 176 8.18 9.09 11.54
N GLN A 177 7.55 7.93 11.61
CA GLN A 177 6.70 7.57 12.74
C GLN A 177 7.48 7.42 14.07
N TYR A 178 8.79 7.29 13.98
CA TYR A 178 9.68 7.19 15.13
C TYR A 178 10.35 8.52 15.51
N ARG A 179 9.93 9.64 14.93
CA ARG A 179 10.40 10.97 15.31
C ARG A 179 10.21 11.22 16.81
N GLY A 180 11.27 11.59 17.52
CA GLY A 180 11.23 11.89 18.93
C GLY A 180 10.94 10.69 19.85
N LYS A 181 10.78 9.48 19.29
CA LYS A 181 10.56 8.24 20.05
C LYS A 181 11.88 7.49 20.28
N GLY A 182 12.99 8.21 20.42
CA GLY A 182 14.31 7.63 20.63
C GLY A 182 14.36 6.76 21.92
N GLY A 183 15.22 5.73 21.89
CA GLY A 183 15.59 4.96 23.07
C GLY A 183 15.60 3.44 22.89
N ASP A 184 14.74 2.84 22.09
CA ASP A 184 14.76 1.37 21.88
C ASP A 184 14.93 1.03 20.40
N VAL A 185 16.19 1.12 19.96
CA VAL A 185 16.61 0.77 18.59
C VAL A 185 16.18 -0.66 18.21
N LYS A 186 16.23 -1.61 19.17
CA LYS A 186 15.80 -3.00 18.94
C LYS A 186 14.30 -3.08 18.64
N ARG A 187 13.48 -2.35 19.36
CA ARG A 187 12.03 -2.35 19.14
C ARG A 187 11.68 -1.70 17.80
N ILE A 188 12.32 -0.58 17.47
CA ILE A 188 12.15 0.09 16.18
C ILE A 188 12.51 -0.86 15.05
N ALA A 189 13.69 -1.47 15.14
CA ALA A 189 14.19 -2.39 14.13
C ALA A 189 13.31 -3.64 13.98
N ALA A 190 12.82 -4.21 15.08
CA ALA A 190 11.89 -5.35 15.05
C ALA A 190 10.57 -4.99 14.36
N ASN A 191 10.00 -3.80 14.66
CA ASN A 191 8.77 -3.34 14.03
C ASN A 191 8.91 -3.09 12.52
N LEU A 192 10.10 -2.64 12.08
CA LEU A 192 10.40 -2.33 10.69
C LEU A 192 11.06 -3.50 9.93
N GLY A 193 11.42 -4.56 10.64
CA GLY A 193 12.08 -5.72 10.06
C GLY A 193 13.47 -5.40 9.49
N VAL A 194 14.28 -4.57 10.18
CA VAL A 194 15.61 -4.14 9.72
C VAL A 194 16.72 -4.63 10.64
N GLY A 195 17.91 -4.84 10.07
CA GLY A 195 19.13 -5.21 10.80
C GLY A 195 19.99 -4.02 11.20
N TYR A 196 19.80 -2.87 10.55
CA TYR A 196 20.62 -1.68 10.76
C TYR A 196 19.77 -0.44 10.95
N VAL A 197 20.25 0.47 11.81
CA VAL A 197 19.61 1.76 12.06
C VAL A 197 20.64 2.87 11.87
N VAL A 198 20.29 3.85 11.04
CA VAL A 198 21.03 5.09 10.88
C VAL A 198 20.35 6.17 11.70
N GLU A 199 21.08 6.80 12.59
CA GLU A 199 20.64 7.93 13.41
C GLU A 199 21.59 9.11 13.19
N GLY A 200 21.07 10.32 13.33
CA GLY A 200 21.89 11.49 13.19
C GLY A 200 21.32 12.76 13.80
N SER A 201 22.12 13.80 13.79
CA SER A 201 21.71 15.13 14.19
C SER A 201 22.28 16.18 13.25
N VAL A 202 21.54 17.26 13.09
CA VAL A 202 21.93 18.41 12.27
C VAL A 202 21.92 19.66 13.13
N ARG A 203 22.91 20.48 12.97
CA ARG A 203 22.98 21.82 13.56
C ARG A 203 23.41 22.80 12.49
N SER A 204 22.60 23.81 12.23
CA SER A 204 22.97 24.95 11.38
C SER A 204 23.31 26.16 12.22
N ALA A 205 24.27 26.94 11.74
CA ALA A 205 24.70 28.21 12.34
C ALA A 205 25.17 29.16 11.21
N GLY A 206 24.27 30.00 10.72
CA GLY A 206 24.51 30.80 9.50
C GLY A 206 24.71 29.88 8.30
N ASP A 207 25.78 30.07 7.55
CA ASP A 207 26.11 29.25 6.37
C ASP A 207 26.86 27.94 6.70
N GLN A 208 27.06 27.63 7.97
CA GLN A 208 27.75 26.42 8.42
C GLN A 208 26.74 25.35 8.86
N ILE A 209 26.97 24.12 8.41
CA ILE A 209 26.25 22.95 8.88
C ILE A 209 27.18 21.96 9.56
N ARG A 210 26.68 21.37 10.62
CA ARG A 210 27.31 20.23 11.30
C ARG A 210 26.36 19.08 11.28
N VAL A 211 26.75 17.96 10.66
CA VAL A 211 25.96 16.72 10.59
C VAL A 211 26.75 15.64 11.32
N THR A 212 26.12 15.00 12.31
CA THR A 212 26.67 13.81 12.98
C THR A 212 25.80 12.63 12.60
N VAL A 213 26.40 11.51 12.19
CA VAL A 213 25.70 10.31 11.75
C VAL A 213 26.34 9.09 12.39
N GLN A 214 25.50 8.12 12.76
CA GLN A 214 25.95 6.81 13.21
C GLN A 214 25.12 5.69 12.59
N LEU A 215 25.77 4.57 12.31
CA LEU A 215 25.18 3.31 11.86
C LEU A 215 25.29 2.27 12.99
N THR A 216 24.16 1.79 13.46
CA THR A 216 24.07 0.78 14.53
C THR A 216 23.64 -0.56 13.97
N ASP A 217 24.35 -1.63 14.29
CA ASP A 217 23.92 -3.01 14.08
C ASP A 217 22.99 -3.43 15.21
N VAL A 218 21.77 -3.85 14.86
CA VAL A 218 20.73 -4.18 15.85
C VAL A 218 21.01 -5.50 16.57
N SER A 219 21.74 -6.43 15.95
CA SER A 219 21.99 -7.75 16.48
C SER A 219 22.78 -7.72 17.79
N ASP A 220 23.76 -6.84 17.88
CA ASP A 220 24.63 -6.67 19.05
C ASP A 220 24.56 -5.24 19.67
N CYS A 221 23.77 -4.34 19.10
CA CYS A 221 23.66 -2.93 19.47
C CYS A 221 24.99 -2.18 19.42
N ARG A 222 25.89 -2.58 18.52
CA ARG A 222 27.16 -1.89 18.35
C ARG A 222 27.09 -0.87 17.22
N VAL A 223 27.72 0.28 17.46
CA VAL A 223 27.96 1.27 16.41
C VAL A 223 29.01 0.69 15.47
N ARG A 224 28.61 0.41 14.21
CA ARG A 224 29.50 -0.06 13.15
C ARG A 224 30.31 1.06 12.55
N TRP A 225 29.71 2.23 12.48
CA TRP A 225 30.33 3.43 11.94
C TRP A 225 29.71 4.67 12.55
N SER A 226 30.52 5.71 12.76
CA SER A 226 30.06 7.04 13.17
C SER A 226 31.03 8.07 12.62
N ASP A 227 30.49 9.18 12.12
CA ASP A 227 31.31 10.30 11.63
C ASP A 227 30.61 11.63 11.85
N ARG A 228 31.39 12.72 11.68
CA ARG A 228 30.93 14.07 11.87
C ARG A 228 31.45 14.96 10.74
N TYR A 229 30.53 15.61 10.06
CA TYR A 229 30.79 16.48 8.92
C TYR A 229 30.55 17.92 9.32
N GLU A 230 31.55 18.78 9.06
CA GLU A 230 31.45 20.23 9.21
C GLU A 230 31.76 20.86 7.87
N ARG A 231 30.75 21.48 7.26
CA ARG A 231 30.82 22.03 5.89
C ARG A 231 29.99 23.30 5.77
N GLN A 232 30.14 24.00 4.65
CA GLN A 232 29.23 25.08 4.28
C GLN A 232 27.90 24.50 3.79
N LEU A 233 26.80 25.23 3.95
CA LEU A 233 25.47 24.82 3.49
C LEU A 233 25.43 24.59 1.96
N SER A 234 26.26 25.33 1.20
CA SER A 234 26.49 25.13 -0.23
C SER A 234 26.99 23.72 -0.59
N ASP A 235 27.65 23.03 0.34
CA ASP A 235 28.29 21.75 0.12
C ASP A 235 27.40 20.56 0.56
N VAL A 236 26.10 20.82 0.84
CA VAL A 236 25.17 19.81 1.37
C VAL A 236 25.12 18.54 0.54
N PHE A 237 25.16 18.64 -0.78
CA PHE A 237 25.17 17.48 -1.69
C PHE A 237 26.42 16.62 -1.53
N ALA A 238 27.59 17.26 -1.36
CA ALA A 238 28.84 16.53 -1.11
C ALA A 238 28.78 15.76 0.22
N VAL A 239 28.17 16.36 1.24
CA VAL A 239 27.97 15.72 2.55
C VAL A 239 27.02 14.50 2.41
N GLN A 240 25.93 14.63 1.68
CA GLN A 240 24.98 13.52 1.42
C GLN A 240 25.68 12.36 0.72
N ASP A 241 26.40 12.62 -0.35
CA ASP A 241 27.15 11.60 -1.11
C ASP A 241 28.23 10.93 -0.26
N GLU A 242 28.89 11.68 0.62
CA GLU A 242 29.93 11.16 1.52
C GLU A 242 29.32 10.25 2.59
N ILE A 243 28.19 10.63 3.19
CA ILE A 243 27.44 9.81 4.15
C ILE A 243 26.98 8.50 3.50
N CYS A 244 26.35 8.57 2.33
CA CYS A 244 25.85 7.38 1.63
C CYS A 244 26.98 6.40 1.28
N ARG A 245 28.11 6.90 0.80
CA ARG A 245 29.31 6.07 0.54
C ARG A 245 29.85 5.43 1.81
N SER A 246 29.92 6.16 2.90
CA SER A 246 30.42 5.64 4.18
C SER A 246 29.52 4.56 4.75
N ILE A 247 28.20 4.73 4.67
CA ILE A 247 27.22 3.70 5.08
C ILE A 247 27.40 2.44 4.25
N ALA A 248 27.50 2.55 2.94
CA ALA A 248 27.66 1.40 2.06
C ALA A 248 28.97 0.64 2.32
N VAL A 249 30.07 1.35 2.53
CA VAL A 249 31.36 0.75 2.93
C VAL A 249 31.22 0.04 4.28
N ALA A 250 30.56 0.65 5.26
CA ALA A 250 30.37 0.07 6.59
C ALA A 250 29.49 -1.20 6.56
N LEU A 251 28.64 -1.34 5.54
CA LEU A 251 27.77 -2.50 5.32
C LEU A 251 28.39 -3.54 4.37
N ASP A 252 29.63 -3.33 3.90
CA ASP A 252 30.32 -4.17 2.90
C ASP A 252 29.49 -4.38 1.61
N ILE A 253 28.74 -3.35 1.24
CA ILE A 253 27.91 -3.33 0.04
C ILE A 253 28.71 -2.67 -1.07
N GLN A 254 28.88 -3.39 -2.20
CA GLN A 254 29.35 -2.73 -3.41
C GLN A 254 28.29 -1.70 -3.83
N LEU A 255 28.63 -0.44 -3.73
CA LEU A 255 27.86 0.59 -4.41
C LEU A 255 27.97 0.28 -5.90
N VAL A 256 26.91 -0.30 -6.47
CA VAL A 256 26.65 -0.13 -7.89
C VAL A 256 26.72 1.37 -8.08
N ASP A 257 27.67 1.83 -8.92
CA ASP A 257 27.92 3.27 -9.11
C ASP A 257 26.64 4.01 -8.83
N LEU A 258 26.61 4.77 -7.71
CA LEU A 258 25.47 5.61 -7.42
C LEU A 258 25.33 6.47 -8.67
N VAL A 259 24.52 5.96 -9.59
CA VAL A 259 24.09 6.71 -10.74
C VAL A 259 23.09 7.72 -10.19
N THR A 260 23.61 8.62 -9.38
CA THR A 260 23.24 10.00 -9.61
C THR A 260 23.60 10.18 -11.08
N PRO A 261 22.61 10.21 -11.99
CA PRO A 261 22.94 10.44 -13.38
C PRO A 261 23.74 11.73 -13.36
N LYS A 262 25.04 11.68 -13.67
CA LYS A 262 25.86 12.86 -13.95
C LYS A 262 25.27 13.71 -15.08
N GLN A 263 24.05 13.41 -15.48
CA GLN A 263 23.27 14.05 -16.54
C GLN A 263 22.34 15.16 -16.05
N THR A 264 22.06 15.26 -14.75
CA THR A 264 21.43 16.48 -14.21
C THR A 264 22.48 17.27 -13.45
N PRO A 265 22.76 18.53 -13.84
CA PRO A 265 23.57 19.41 -13.02
C PRO A 265 22.99 19.44 -11.60
N SER A 266 23.85 19.42 -10.58
CA SER A 266 23.40 19.64 -9.20
C SER A 266 22.57 20.92 -9.16
N PRO A 267 21.36 20.92 -8.56
CA PRO A 267 20.54 22.12 -8.50
C PRO A 267 21.28 23.21 -7.70
N GLU A 268 20.89 24.46 -7.94
CA GLU A 268 21.33 25.55 -7.09
C GLU A 268 20.95 25.24 -5.62
N PRO A 269 21.86 25.35 -4.65
CA PRO A 269 21.57 24.98 -3.25
C PRO A 269 20.32 25.64 -2.68
N ALA A 270 20.05 26.90 -3.05
CA ALA A 270 18.85 27.62 -2.64
C ALA A 270 17.56 26.98 -3.24
N ALA A 271 17.62 26.49 -4.48
CA ALA A 271 16.48 25.77 -5.08
C ALA A 271 16.22 24.44 -4.37
N HIS A 272 17.29 23.73 -3.98
CA HIS A 272 17.17 22.47 -3.26
C HIS A 272 16.55 22.64 -1.87
N ILE A 273 16.95 23.69 -1.14
CA ILE A 273 16.35 24.01 0.17
C ILE A 273 14.84 24.28 0.03
N GLU A 274 14.43 25.04 -0.96
CA GLU A 274 13.01 25.28 -1.22
C GLU A 274 12.27 23.99 -1.62
N TYR A 275 12.89 23.11 -2.41
CA TYR A 275 12.31 21.80 -2.73
C TYR A 275 12.11 20.94 -1.48
N ILE A 276 13.09 20.86 -0.60
CA ILE A 276 13.02 20.14 0.68
C ILE A 276 11.86 20.64 1.55
N ARG A 277 11.69 21.97 1.66
CA ARG A 277 10.55 22.58 2.37
C ARG A 277 9.22 22.18 1.70
N GLY A 278 9.18 22.22 0.38
CA GLY A 278 8.01 21.76 -0.38
C GLY A 278 7.65 20.31 -0.05
N ARG A 279 8.64 19.41 0.02
CA ARG A 279 8.45 17.99 0.41
C ARG A 279 7.94 17.86 1.85
N HIS A 280 8.47 18.62 2.79
CA HIS A 280 8.01 18.62 4.17
C HIS A 280 6.51 18.93 4.25
N PHE A 281 6.04 19.99 3.59
CA PHE A 281 4.62 20.36 3.56
C PHE A 281 3.76 19.35 2.78
N TRP A 282 4.25 18.83 1.66
CA TRP A 282 3.54 17.81 0.88
C TRP A 282 3.21 16.55 1.71
N ASN A 283 4.11 16.14 2.58
CA ASN A 283 3.94 14.95 3.42
C ASN A 283 2.83 15.10 4.49
N GLN A 284 2.44 16.32 4.87
CA GLN A 284 1.36 16.57 5.84
C GLN A 284 -0.05 16.37 5.25
N ARG A 285 -0.20 16.39 3.92
CA ARG A 285 -1.43 16.06 3.17
C ARG A 285 -2.68 16.87 3.53
N THR A 286 -2.58 17.99 4.22
CA THR A 286 -3.69 18.92 4.44
C THR A 286 -3.85 19.91 3.28
N ALA A 287 -5.03 20.51 3.10
CA ALA A 287 -5.24 21.52 2.04
C ALA A 287 -4.26 22.70 2.19
N ALA A 288 -4.07 23.20 3.40
CA ALA A 288 -3.15 24.28 3.69
C ALA A 288 -1.69 23.91 3.40
N SER A 289 -1.25 22.72 3.83
CA SER A 289 0.13 22.28 3.61
C SER A 289 0.42 21.99 2.14
N LEU A 290 -0.54 21.46 1.38
CA LEU A 290 -0.39 21.26 -0.06
C LEU A 290 -0.27 22.58 -0.81
N ALA A 291 -0.98 23.63 -0.38
CA ALA A 291 -0.80 24.99 -0.94
C ALA A 291 0.62 25.54 -0.66
N GLN A 292 1.09 25.40 0.58
CA GLN A 292 2.47 25.78 0.96
C GLN A 292 3.52 24.98 0.17
N SER A 293 3.28 23.70 -0.04
CA SER A 293 4.15 22.85 -0.86
C SER A 293 4.30 23.40 -2.28
N LEU A 294 3.21 23.76 -2.95
CA LEU A 294 3.24 24.38 -4.27
C LEU A 294 4.04 25.69 -4.30
N ASP A 295 3.88 26.55 -3.28
CA ASP A 295 4.61 27.81 -3.20
C ASP A 295 6.11 27.57 -3.08
N HIS A 296 6.53 26.61 -2.27
CA HIS A 296 7.93 26.26 -2.13
C HIS A 296 8.51 25.67 -3.44
N TYR A 297 7.80 24.77 -4.11
CA TYR A 297 8.28 24.24 -5.40
C TYR A 297 8.36 25.32 -6.49
N ARG A 298 7.42 26.27 -6.51
CA ARG A 298 7.48 27.42 -7.42
C ARG A 298 8.69 28.33 -7.12
N ARG A 299 9.02 28.54 -5.83
CA ARG A 299 10.24 29.27 -5.46
C ARG A 299 11.50 28.51 -5.88
N ALA A 300 11.52 27.18 -5.71
CA ALA A 300 12.62 26.37 -6.21
C ALA A 300 12.83 26.56 -7.71
N LEU A 301 11.74 26.54 -8.52
CA LEU A 301 11.81 26.79 -9.97
C LEU A 301 12.11 28.24 -10.35
N ALA A 302 11.82 29.21 -9.49
CA ALA A 302 12.23 30.60 -9.71
C ALA A 302 13.74 30.78 -9.57
N VAL A 303 14.39 29.97 -8.71
CA VAL A 303 15.86 29.93 -8.55
C VAL A 303 16.49 29.07 -9.63
N ASP A 304 16.00 27.84 -9.82
CA ASP A 304 16.49 26.91 -10.86
C ASP A 304 15.34 26.36 -11.70
N PRO A 305 15.04 26.95 -12.86
CA PRO A 305 13.98 26.48 -13.76
C PRO A 305 14.20 25.09 -14.36
N LYS A 306 15.39 24.50 -14.19
CA LYS A 306 15.73 23.17 -14.68
C LYS A 306 15.70 22.10 -13.58
N TYR A 307 15.23 22.43 -12.41
CA TYR A 307 15.20 21.49 -11.29
C TYR A 307 14.07 20.47 -11.45
N ALA A 308 14.39 19.28 -11.95
CA ALA A 308 13.43 18.23 -12.30
C ALA A 308 12.55 17.80 -11.12
N LEU A 309 13.12 17.61 -9.92
CA LEU A 309 12.36 17.21 -8.73
C LEU A 309 11.30 18.24 -8.32
N ALA A 310 11.57 19.54 -8.49
CA ALA A 310 10.57 20.57 -8.20
C ALA A 310 9.39 20.51 -9.19
N HIS A 311 9.64 20.17 -10.46
CA HIS A 311 8.58 19.90 -11.42
C HIS A 311 7.76 18.67 -11.03
N CYS A 312 8.39 17.57 -10.58
CA CYS A 312 7.68 16.40 -10.05
C CYS A 312 6.79 16.81 -8.86
N GLY A 313 7.35 17.54 -7.90
CA GLY A 313 6.62 17.99 -6.72
C GLY A 313 5.37 18.81 -7.04
N ILE A 314 5.42 19.68 -8.05
CA ILE A 314 4.24 20.44 -8.51
C ILE A 314 3.21 19.47 -9.14
N ALA A 315 3.64 18.57 -10.03
CA ALA A 315 2.74 17.64 -10.70
C ALA A 315 2.00 16.74 -9.68
N ASP A 316 2.74 16.19 -8.73
CA ASP A 316 2.21 15.32 -7.68
C ASP A 316 1.25 16.08 -6.73
N THR A 317 1.57 17.31 -6.40
CA THR A 317 0.73 18.14 -5.50
C THR A 317 -0.58 18.51 -6.18
N LEU A 318 -0.54 18.95 -7.43
CA LEU A 318 -1.73 19.29 -8.22
C LEU A 318 -2.64 18.06 -8.40
N PHE A 319 -2.05 16.89 -8.64
CA PHE A 319 -2.81 15.65 -8.71
C PHE A 319 -3.54 15.33 -7.40
N VAL A 320 -2.84 15.41 -6.26
CA VAL A 320 -3.44 15.13 -4.94
C VAL A 320 -4.54 16.15 -4.59
N GLN A 321 -4.34 17.44 -4.88
CA GLN A 321 -5.35 18.46 -4.65
C GLN A 321 -6.60 18.23 -5.51
N ALA A 322 -6.44 17.85 -6.77
CA ALA A 322 -7.55 17.54 -7.66
C ALA A 322 -8.29 16.25 -7.23
N LEU A 323 -7.56 15.20 -6.82
CA LEU A 323 -8.14 13.96 -6.28
C LEU A 323 -8.97 14.19 -5.01
N ASN A 324 -8.57 15.17 -4.18
CA ASN A 324 -9.26 15.56 -2.95
C ASN A 324 -10.33 16.62 -3.15
N GLU A 325 -10.67 16.99 -4.39
CA GLU A 325 -11.68 18.01 -4.73
C GLU A 325 -11.34 19.43 -4.17
N GLN A 326 -10.05 19.70 -3.91
CA GLN A 326 -9.60 20.98 -3.36
C GLN A 326 -9.45 22.07 -4.44
N ILE A 327 -9.22 21.66 -5.68
CA ILE A 327 -9.10 22.53 -6.86
C ILE A 327 -9.83 21.88 -8.04
N GLY A 328 -10.18 22.69 -9.04
CA GLY A 328 -10.79 22.20 -10.28
C GLY A 328 -9.85 21.22 -11.01
N ALA A 329 -10.37 20.04 -11.35
CA ALA A 329 -9.55 18.97 -11.91
C ALA A 329 -8.96 19.33 -13.29
N ALA A 330 -9.73 19.96 -14.19
CA ALA A 330 -9.32 20.19 -15.58
C ALA A 330 -8.03 21.02 -15.68
N ASP A 331 -7.99 22.20 -15.05
CA ASP A 331 -6.83 23.10 -15.10
C ASP A 331 -5.62 22.52 -14.34
N ALA A 332 -5.88 21.89 -13.17
CA ALA A 332 -4.85 21.23 -12.38
C ALA A 332 -4.14 20.13 -13.17
N LEU A 333 -4.90 19.32 -13.89
CA LEU A 333 -4.37 18.19 -14.66
C LEU A 333 -3.59 18.65 -15.90
N VAL A 334 -3.98 19.76 -16.54
CA VAL A 334 -3.20 20.37 -17.65
C VAL A 334 -1.83 20.82 -17.14
N GLN A 335 -1.78 21.50 -15.99
CA GLN A 335 -0.53 21.92 -15.37
C GLN A 335 0.31 20.73 -14.90
N ALA A 336 -0.31 19.73 -14.23
CA ALA A 336 0.40 18.51 -13.80
C ALA A 336 1.08 17.80 -14.99
N ARG A 337 0.37 17.66 -16.13
CA ARG A 337 0.93 17.10 -17.36
C ARG A 337 2.14 17.89 -17.87
N ALA A 338 2.05 19.22 -17.89
CA ALA A 338 3.14 20.07 -18.36
C ALA A 338 4.39 19.90 -17.49
N HIS A 339 4.22 19.89 -16.17
CA HIS A 339 5.31 19.71 -15.21
C HIS A 339 5.89 18.29 -15.26
N ALA A 340 5.08 17.23 -15.30
CA ALA A 340 5.56 15.86 -15.44
C ALA A 340 6.36 15.64 -16.74
N ARG A 341 5.88 16.21 -17.86
CA ARG A 341 6.62 16.19 -19.12
C ARG A 341 7.96 16.90 -18.98
N ARG A 342 7.96 18.12 -18.39
CA ARG A 342 9.20 18.88 -18.21
C ARG A 342 10.20 18.16 -17.32
N ALA A 343 9.74 17.51 -16.24
CA ALA A 343 10.61 16.68 -15.40
C ALA A 343 11.28 15.55 -16.17
N THR A 344 10.54 14.82 -17.00
CA THR A 344 11.11 13.73 -17.83
C THR A 344 12.02 14.22 -18.96
N GLU A 345 11.80 15.41 -19.50
CA GLU A 345 12.73 16.04 -20.46
C GLU A 345 14.06 16.40 -19.81
N LEU A 346 14.01 16.91 -18.56
CA LEU A 346 15.19 17.33 -17.80
C LEU A 346 15.97 16.16 -17.22
N ALA A 347 15.25 15.15 -16.72
CA ALA A 347 15.84 13.99 -16.04
C ALA A 347 15.14 12.68 -16.48
N PRO A 348 15.44 12.14 -17.69
CA PRO A 348 14.71 11.02 -18.28
C PRO A 348 14.85 9.69 -17.51
N ASN A 349 15.82 9.56 -16.63
CA ASN A 349 16.07 8.36 -15.83
C ASN A 349 15.72 8.55 -14.35
N LEU A 350 15.23 9.71 -13.94
CA LEU A 350 14.83 9.98 -12.57
C LEU A 350 13.53 9.22 -12.26
N ALA A 351 13.54 8.38 -11.22
CA ALA A 351 12.39 7.54 -10.88
C ALA A 351 11.14 8.37 -10.59
N GLU A 352 11.26 9.49 -9.88
CA GLU A 352 10.18 10.42 -9.57
C GLU A 352 9.56 11.02 -10.85
N ALA A 353 10.38 11.42 -11.80
CA ALA A 353 9.90 11.98 -13.06
C ALA A 353 9.16 10.93 -13.89
N LEU A 354 9.65 9.69 -13.89
CA LEU A 354 9.01 8.56 -14.56
C LEU A 354 7.67 8.22 -13.90
N VAL A 355 7.59 8.23 -12.56
CA VAL A 355 6.34 7.99 -11.81
C VAL A 355 5.32 9.08 -12.09
N SER A 356 5.68 10.37 -11.98
CA SER A 356 4.76 11.48 -12.26
C SER A 356 4.24 11.41 -13.70
N ALA A 357 5.09 11.06 -14.68
CA ALA A 357 4.67 10.85 -16.08
C ALA A 357 3.78 9.61 -16.26
N ALA A 358 4.04 8.53 -15.52
CA ALA A 358 3.24 7.31 -15.53
C ALA A 358 1.83 7.55 -14.99
N VAL A 359 1.70 8.31 -13.89
CA VAL A 359 0.41 8.71 -13.32
C VAL A 359 -0.39 9.53 -14.33
N VAL A 360 0.23 10.51 -14.99
CA VAL A 360 -0.41 11.29 -16.06
C VAL A 360 -0.87 10.39 -17.21
N ALA A 361 0.00 9.47 -17.67
CA ALA A 361 -0.34 8.54 -18.76
C ALA A 361 -1.52 7.62 -18.40
N SER A 362 -1.59 7.10 -17.17
CA SER A 362 -2.69 6.26 -16.69
C SER A 362 -4.00 7.03 -16.58
N ILE A 363 -3.99 8.15 -15.86
CA ILE A 363 -5.21 8.80 -15.37
C ILE A 363 -5.78 9.78 -16.39
N LEU A 364 -4.92 10.52 -17.10
CA LEU A 364 -5.35 11.56 -18.03
C LEU A 364 -5.35 11.12 -19.50
N GLU A 365 -4.36 10.32 -19.88
CA GLU A 365 -4.17 9.94 -21.28
C GLU A 365 -4.77 8.57 -21.59
N TRP A 366 -5.02 7.76 -20.54
CA TRP A 366 -5.44 6.35 -20.65
C TRP A 366 -4.52 5.56 -21.58
N ASP A 367 -3.24 5.90 -21.55
CA ASP A 367 -2.18 5.17 -22.22
C ASP A 367 -1.52 4.18 -21.24
N TRP A 368 -2.28 3.11 -20.96
CA TRP A 368 -1.93 2.08 -19.97
C TRP A 368 -0.58 1.43 -20.27
N ALA A 369 -0.30 1.16 -21.54
CA ALA A 369 0.95 0.51 -21.95
C ALA A 369 2.17 1.44 -21.75
N ARG A 370 2.01 2.73 -22.04
CA ARG A 370 3.06 3.72 -21.77
C ARG A 370 3.28 3.87 -20.26
N ALA A 371 2.20 3.94 -19.48
CA ALA A 371 2.27 4.05 -18.03
C ALA A 371 2.99 2.85 -17.43
N ASP A 372 2.65 1.62 -17.84
CA ASP A 372 3.30 0.40 -17.37
C ASP A 372 4.81 0.42 -17.63
N ARG A 373 5.23 0.78 -18.86
CA ARG A 373 6.67 0.91 -19.16
C ARG A 373 7.37 1.95 -18.31
N LEU A 374 6.72 3.07 -18.02
CA LEU A 374 7.29 4.13 -17.19
C LEU A 374 7.41 3.70 -15.72
N PHE A 375 6.39 3.03 -15.16
CA PHE A 375 6.45 2.48 -13.80
C PHE A 375 7.55 1.41 -13.68
N ARG A 376 7.61 0.45 -14.61
CA ARG A 376 8.65 -0.59 -14.57
C ARG A 376 10.05 0.02 -14.66
N ARG A 377 10.25 1.00 -15.53
CA ARG A 377 11.54 1.71 -15.63
C ARG A 377 11.86 2.51 -14.36
N ALA A 378 10.87 3.12 -13.71
CA ALA A 378 11.07 3.80 -12.42
C ALA A 378 11.52 2.81 -11.34
N ILE A 379 10.91 1.63 -11.27
CA ILE A 379 11.25 0.54 -10.34
C ILE A 379 12.64 -0.03 -10.64
N GLU A 380 13.00 -0.18 -11.91
CA GLU A 380 14.36 -0.60 -12.31
C GLU A 380 15.41 0.40 -11.87
N ASN A 381 15.14 1.70 -12.02
CA ASN A 381 16.06 2.77 -11.65
C ASN A 381 16.16 3.00 -10.14
N ASN A 382 15.07 2.80 -9.40
CA ASN A 382 15.03 2.85 -7.94
C ASN A 382 14.11 1.76 -7.37
N PRO A 383 14.63 0.54 -7.12
CA PRO A 383 13.83 -0.58 -6.60
C PRO A 383 13.29 -0.35 -5.19
N GLY A 384 13.88 0.57 -4.43
CA GLY A 384 13.44 0.96 -3.09
C GLY A 384 12.42 2.10 -3.07
N TYR A 385 11.96 2.60 -4.22
CA TYR A 385 10.98 3.69 -4.27
C TYR A 385 9.55 3.15 -4.09
N SER A 386 9.09 3.05 -2.84
CA SER A 386 7.79 2.50 -2.46
C SER A 386 6.62 3.13 -3.22
N LEU A 387 6.70 4.45 -3.49
CA LEU A 387 5.70 5.20 -4.25
C LEU A 387 5.50 4.65 -5.68
N ALA A 388 6.56 4.21 -6.34
CA ALA A 388 6.48 3.62 -7.67
C ALA A 388 5.67 2.31 -7.65
N HIS A 389 5.93 1.46 -6.68
CA HIS A 389 5.25 0.17 -6.54
C HIS A 389 3.76 0.35 -6.27
N TYR A 390 3.36 1.13 -5.23
CA TYR A 390 1.93 1.24 -4.92
C TYR A 390 1.14 2.01 -5.98
N LEU A 391 1.70 3.06 -6.59
CA LEU A 391 1.01 3.77 -7.67
C LEU A 391 0.89 2.90 -8.92
N HIS A 392 1.90 2.09 -9.26
CA HIS A 392 1.78 1.10 -10.33
C HIS A 392 0.57 0.18 -10.08
N ALA A 393 0.43 -0.33 -8.85
CA ALA A 393 -0.68 -1.19 -8.47
C ALA A 393 -2.05 -0.51 -8.63
N ILE A 394 -2.25 0.67 -8.01
CA ILE A 394 -3.60 1.25 -7.88
C ILE A 394 -4.05 2.08 -9.09
N VAL A 395 -3.13 2.70 -9.84
CA VAL A 395 -3.53 3.57 -10.96
C VAL A 395 -3.25 2.97 -12.34
N ASN A 396 -2.55 1.84 -12.42
CA ASN A 396 -2.28 1.17 -13.70
C ASN A 396 -2.75 -0.29 -13.73
N LEU A 397 -2.34 -1.12 -12.77
CA LEU A 397 -2.61 -2.56 -12.79
C LEU A 397 -4.07 -2.88 -12.39
N ALA A 398 -4.53 -2.40 -11.24
CA ALA A 398 -5.89 -2.68 -10.74
C ALA A 398 -7.01 -2.20 -11.69
N PRO A 399 -6.96 -1.00 -12.30
CA PRO A 399 -7.96 -0.58 -13.27
C PRO A 399 -8.06 -1.48 -14.49
N ARG A 400 -7.01 -2.23 -14.80
CA ARG A 400 -6.92 -3.20 -15.89
C ARG A 400 -7.20 -4.63 -15.44
N ALA A 401 -7.66 -4.84 -14.20
CA ALA A 401 -7.89 -6.13 -13.58
C ALA A 401 -6.66 -7.08 -13.58
N GLN A 402 -5.45 -6.53 -13.53
CA GLN A 402 -4.20 -7.30 -13.40
C GLN A 402 -3.89 -7.54 -11.92
N TRP A 403 -4.75 -8.35 -11.26
CA TRP A 403 -4.82 -8.47 -9.81
C TRP A 403 -3.56 -9.04 -9.18
N ASP A 404 -3.02 -10.14 -9.75
CA ASP A 404 -1.83 -10.80 -9.22
C ASP A 404 -0.62 -9.85 -9.22
N GLU A 405 -0.38 -9.15 -10.34
CA GLU A 405 0.70 -8.16 -10.42
C GLU A 405 0.46 -6.97 -9.50
N ALA A 406 -0.80 -6.52 -9.35
CA ALA A 406 -1.16 -5.43 -8.46
C ALA A 406 -0.88 -5.79 -6.99
N LEU A 407 -1.26 -6.99 -6.55
CA LEU A 407 -1.02 -7.46 -5.19
C LEU A 407 0.49 -7.65 -4.92
N ILE A 408 1.25 -8.25 -5.85
CA ILE A 408 2.71 -8.36 -5.75
C ILE A 408 3.36 -6.97 -5.60
N SER A 409 2.88 -6.00 -6.37
CA SER A 409 3.39 -4.62 -6.32
C SER A 409 3.04 -3.93 -4.98
N MET A 410 1.84 -4.18 -4.44
CA MET A 410 1.44 -3.70 -3.11
C MET A 410 2.24 -4.34 -1.98
N ASP A 411 2.48 -5.65 -2.04
CA ASP A 411 3.33 -6.35 -1.06
C ASP A 411 4.75 -5.76 -1.03
N ARG A 412 5.30 -5.46 -2.21
CA ARG A 412 6.61 -4.81 -2.28
C ARG A 412 6.58 -3.39 -1.71
N ALA A 413 5.53 -2.62 -1.95
CA ALA A 413 5.36 -1.29 -1.37
C ALA A 413 5.28 -1.35 0.17
N ILE A 414 4.56 -2.32 0.72
CA ILE A 414 4.43 -2.55 2.18
C ILE A 414 5.77 -3.02 2.77
N ASP A 415 6.51 -3.88 2.08
CA ASP A 415 7.85 -4.31 2.51
C ASP A 415 8.80 -3.10 2.70
N LEU A 416 8.68 -2.09 1.83
CA LEU A 416 9.45 -0.86 1.88
C LEU A 416 8.91 0.18 2.87
N ASP A 417 7.60 0.14 3.16
CA ASP A 417 6.92 1.12 4.02
C ASP A 417 5.93 0.44 5.00
N PRO A 418 6.45 -0.43 5.91
CA PRO A 418 5.65 -1.44 6.63
C PRO A 418 4.69 -0.89 7.69
N VAL A 419 4.84 0.33 8.15
CA VAL A 419 3.94 0.95 9.14
C VAL A 419 3.22 2.18 8.56
N SER A 420 3.09 2.26 7.23
CA SER A 420 2.39 3.32 6.54
C SER A 420 0.89 3.04 6.43
N PRO A 421 0.00 3.84 7.06
CA PRO A 421 -1.44 3.67 6.91
C PRO A 421 -1.91 3.79 5.46
N VAL A 422 -1.19 4.58 4.65
CA VAL A 422 -1.49 4.78 3.22
C VAL A 422 -1.35 3.47 2.45
N MET A 423 -0.28 2.69 2.70
CA MET A 423 -0.05 1.42 2.00
C MET A 423 -1.15 0.40 2.30
N TYR A 424 -1.58 0.30 3.55
CA TYR A 424 -2.68 -0.62 3.93
C TYR A 424 -4.04 -0.14 3.43
N ARG A 425 -4.30 1.18 3.41
CA ARG A 425 -5.50 1.70 2.74
C ARG A 425 -5.50 1.32 1.26
N ASP A 426 -4.39 1.47 0.57
CA ASP A 426 -4.32 1.24 -0.87
C ASP A 426 -4.35 -0.26 -1.21
N LEU A 427 -3.78 -1.12 -0.36
CA LEU A 427 -4.01 -2.57 -0.41
C LEU A 427 -5.50 -2.89 -0.26
N GLY A 428 -6.18 -2.26 0.70
CA GLY A 428 -7.63 -2.39 0.88
C GLY A 428 -8.42 -1.94 -0.35
N ILE A 429 -7.97 -0.90 -1.06
CA ILE A 429 -8.58 -0.46 -2.32
C ILE A 429 -8.41 -1.53 -3.42
N VAL A 430 -7.22 -2.13 -3.55
CA VAL A 430 -6.97 -3.19 -4.54
C VAL A 430 -7.89 -4.38 -4.27
N HIS A 431 -7.97 -4.86 -3.02
CA HIS A 431 -8.89 -5.95 -2.65
C HIS A 431 -10.36 -5.59 -2.86
N TYR A 432 -10.77 -4.35 -2.52
CA TYR A 432 -12.13 -3.88 -2.77
C TYR A 432 -12.48 -3.92 -4.27
N LEU A 433 -11.61 -3.40 -5.13
CA LEU A 433 -11.81 -3.40 -6.57
C LEU A 433 -11.79 -4.81 -7.18
N HIS A 434 -11.06 -5.73 -6.56
CA HIS A 434 -11.03 -7.14 -6.93
C HIS A 434 -12.30 -7.92 -6.49
N GLY A 435 -13.07 -7.37 -5.53
CA GLY A 435 -14.23 -8.04 -4.93
C GLY A 435 -13.92 -8.89 -3.70
N GLU A 436 -12.69 -8.84 -3.20
CA GLU A 436 -12.22 -9.53 -1.99
C GLU A 436 -12.51 -8.67 -0.74
N PHE A 437 -13.80 -8.50 -0.42
CA PHE A 437 -14.24 -7.52 0.57
C PHE A 437 -13.76 -7.82 2.01
N ALA A 438 -13.60 -9.10 2.35
CA ALA A 438 -13.08 -9.50 3.67
C ALA A 438 -11.60 -9.11 3.84
N GLU A 439 -10.80 -9.25 2.79
CA GLU A 439 -9.41 -8.85 2.72
C GLU A 439 -9.30 -7.31 2.74
N ALA A 440 -10.19 -6.63 2.01
CA ALA A 440 -10.29 -5.18 2.00
C ALA A 440 -10.58 -4.63 3.41
N GLU A 441 -11.57 -5.19 4.13
CA GLU A 441 -11.88 -4.80 5.51
C GLU A 441 -10.68 -4.97 6.44
N ARG A 442 -9.95 -6.11 6.33
CA ARG A 442 -8.75 -6.36 7.14
C ARG A 442 -7.65 -5.32 6.88
N ALA A 443 -7.35 -5.05 5.62
CA ALA A 443 -6.31 -4.09 5.24
C ALA A 443 -6.69 -2.65 5.68
N LEU A 444 -7.93 -2.24 5.47
CA LEU A 444 -8.43 -0.93 5.90
C LEU A 444 -8.46 -0.78 7.43
N GLY A 445 -8.79 -1.85 8.14
CA GLY A 445 -8.70 -1.93 9.61
C GLY A 445 -7.26 -1.79 10.12
N GLU A 446 -6.30 -2.41 9.44
CA GLU A 446 -4.88 -2.28 9.78
C GLU A 446 -4.38 -0.84 9.57
N ALA A 447 -4.80 -0.15 8.51
CA ALA A 447 -4.50 1.27 8.32
C ALA A 447 -4.99 2.12 9.51
N GLY A 448 -6.20 1.88 10.02
CA GLY A 448 -6.74 2.57 11.20
C GLY A 448 -6.04 2.19 12.51
N ARG A 449 -5.54 0.94 12.63
CA ARG A 449 -4.75 0.49 13.78
C ARG A 449 -3.37 1.14 13.84
N LEU A 450 -2.72 1.29 12.69
CA LEU A 450 -1.40 1.94 12.58
C LEU A 450 -1.46 3.42 12.91
N ASP A 451 -2.51 4.10 12.48
CA ASP A 451 -2.75 5.51 12.82
C ASP A 451 -4.26 5.75 13.06
N PRO A 452 -4.71 5.79 14.32
CA PRO A 452 -6.11 6.10 14.64
C PRO A 452 -6.58 7.48 14.16
N GLY A 453 -5.64 8.40 13.86
CA GLY A 453 -5.91 9.70 13.24
C GLY A 453 -6.07 9.66 11.72
N PHE A 454 -5.68 8.57 11.07
CA PHE A 454 -5.74 8.44 9.61
C PHE A 454 -7.15 8.16 9.09
N ARG A 455 -7.85 9.20 8.68
CA ARG A 455 -9.24 9.12 8.20
C ARG A 455 -9.38 8.70 6.74
N GLY A 456 -8.26 8.54 6.04
CA GLY A 456 -8.24 8.17 4.62
C GLY A 456 -8.81 6.79 4.31
N SER A 457 -8.83 5.87 5.28
CA SER A 457 -9.39 4.53 5.13
C SER A 457 -10.91 4.47 5.31
N LEU A 458 -11.53 5.39 6.07
CA LEU A 458 -12.96 5.31 6.43
C LEU A 458 -13.89 5.33 5.22
N PHE A 459 -13.58 6.12 4.20
CA PHE A 459 -14.37 6.15 2.97
C PHE A 459 -14.43 4.76 2.30
N TRP A 460 -13.27 4.12 2.15
CA TRP A 460 -13.19 2.80 1.53
C TRP A 460 -13.75 1.69 2.41
N LEU A 461 -13.59 1.82 3.74
CA LEU A 461 -14.21 0.90 4.70
C LEU A 461 -15.74 0.95 4.59
N GLY A 462 -16.34 2.15 4.56
CA GLY A 462 -17.79 2.29 4.37
C GLY A 462 -18.27 1.65 3.06
N ARG A 463 -17.51 1.81 1.97
CA ARG A 463 -17.82 1.16 0.68
C ARG A 463 -17.70 -0.35 0.76
N THR A 464 -16.65 -0.86 1.39
CA THR A 464 -16.44 -2.30 1.59
C THR A 464 -17.58 -2.92 2.40
N LEU A 465 -17.99 -2.28 3.49
CA LEU A 465 -19.12 -2.72 4.31
C LEU A 465 -20.44 -2.73 3.53
N ALA A 466 -20.65 -1.73 2.66
CA ALA A 466 -21.84 -1.68 1.82
C ALA A 466 -21.90 -2.86 0.84
N GLU A 467 -20.79 -3.19 0.17
CA GLU A 467 -20.71 -4.35 -0.73
C GLU A 467 -20.86 -5.70 0.01
N MET A 468 -20.48 -5.75 1.30
CA MET A 468 -20.73 -6.92 2.16
C MET A 468 -22.19 -7.02 2.66
N GLY A 469 -23.05 -6.07 2.31
CA GLY A 469 -24.44 -6.01 2.80
C GLY A 469 -24.58 -5.50 4.24
N ARG A 470 -23.50 -5.05 4.88
CA ARG A 470 -23.49 -4.48 6.24
C ARG A 470 -23.83 -2.98 6.20
N LEU A 471 -25.04 -2.69 5.69
CA LEU A 471 -25.43 -1.33 5.29
C LEU A 471 -25.53 -0.34 6.45
N GLU A 472 -25.97 -0.77 7.64
CA GLU A 472 -26.02 0.08 8.84
C GLU A 472 -24.62 0.50 9.27
N GLU A 473 -23.66 -0.42 9.28
CA GLU A 473 -22.27 -0.13 9.65
C GLU A 473 -21.60 0.78 8.61
N ALA A 474 -21.89 0.56 7.33
CA ALA A 474 -21.45 1.43 6.24
C ALA A 474 -21.97 2.86 6.44
N LEU A 475 -23.26 3.00 6.73
CA LEU A 475 -23.92 4.29 6.96
C LEU A 475 -23.27 5.05 8.13
N GLU A 476 -23.06 4.39 9.26
CA GLU A 476 -22.41 5.01 10.43
C GLU A 476 -20.95 5.40 10.13
N THR A 477 -20.22 4.59 9.37
CA THR A 477 -18.86 4.88 8.94
C THR A 477 -18.82 6.13 8.04
N PHE A 478 -19.75 6.27 7.08
CA PHE A 478 -19.84 7.45 6.23
C PHE A 478 -20.27 8.70 7.00
N LYS A 479 -21.22 8.58 7.95
CA LYS A 479 -21.63 9.71 8.82
C LYS A 479 -20.46 10.19 9.67
N ALA A 480 -19.71 9.27 10.29
CA ALA A 480 -18.52 9.61 11.06
C ALA A 480 -17.52 10.39 10.20
N ARG A 481 -17.26 9.91 8.97
CA ARG A 481 -16.34 10.58 8.04
C ARG A 481 -16.87 11.92 7.53
N TRP A 482 -18.18 12.04 7.27
CA TRP A 482 -18.80 13.28 6.79
C TRP A 482 -18.74 14.40 7.83
N ASN A 483 -18.89 14.09 9.10
CA ASN A 483 -18.86 15.05 10.19
C ASN A 483 -17.46 15.56 10.54
N GLU A 484 -16.41 15.03 9.88
CA GLU A 484 -15.03 15.44 10.13
C GLU A 484 -14.55 16.52 9.15
N PRO A 485 -13.57 17.35 9.57
CA PRO A 485 -12.95 18.32 8.68
C PRO A 485 -12.34 17.65 7.44
N GLY A 486 -12.50 18.28 6.28
CA GLY A 486 -11.95 17.80 5.02
C GLY A 486 -12.72 16.62 4.41
N ALA A 487 -13.97 16.38 4.82
CA ALA A 487 -14.87 15.52 4.08
C ALA A 487 -15.16 16.14 2.70
N ASN A 488 -15.19 15.31 1.68
CA ASN A 488 -15.51 15.72 0.31
C ASN A 488 -16.88 15.19 -0.12
N THR A 489 -17.38 15.67 -1.25
CA THR A 489 -18.73 15.35 -1.73
C THR A 489 -18.90 13.87 -2.13
N ARG A 490 -17.81 13.13 -2.31
CA ARG A 490 -17.81 11.68 -2.54
C ARG A 490 -18.39 10.91 -1.35
N VAL A 491 -18.09 11.35 -0.12
CA VAL A 491 -18.67 10.75 1.10
C VAL A 491 -20.17 10.95 1.14
N LEU A 492 -20.64 12.16 0.83
CA LEU A 492 -22.07 12.47 0.79
C LEU A 492 -22.80 11.67 -0.31
N ALA A 493 -22.18 11.51 -1.48
CA ALA A 493 -22.72 10.68 -2.55
C ALA A 493 -22.85 9.18 -2.11
N SER A 494 -21.85 8.67 -1.38
CA SER A 494 -21.89 7.31 -0.84
C SER A 494 -22.92 7.13 0.27
N LEU A 495 -23.19 8.17 1.09
CA LEU A 495 -24.30 8.18 2.03
C LEU A 495 -25.64 8.02 1.29
N VAL A 496 -25.87 8.83 0.25
CA VAL A 496 -27.09 8.72 -0.59
C VAL A 496 -27.21 7.33 -1.18
N HIS A 497 -26.13 6.80 -1.73
CA HIS A 497 -26.11 5.46 -2.33
C HIS A 497 -26.48 4.38 -1.30
N THR A 498 -25.83 4.38 -0.12
CA THR A 498 -26.09 3.39 0.93
C THR A 498 -27.53 3.47 1.46
N LEU A 499 -28.05 4.68 1.69
CA LEU A 499 -29.45 4.87 2.11
C LEU A 499 -30.45 4.39 1.05
N GLY A 500 -30.12 4.54 -0.23
CA GLY A 500 -30.90 3.98 -1.33
C GLY A 500 -30.92 2.46 -1.32
N LEU A 501 -29.79 1.81 -1.10
CA LEU A 501 -29.70 0.34 -0.95
C LEU A 501 -30.51 -0.19 0.26
N MET A 502 -30.67 0.64 1.31
CA MET A 502 -31.48 0.32 2.50
C MET A 502 -32.98 0.62 2.31
N ASP A 503 -33.40 1.07 1.14
CA ASP A 503 -34.76 1.58 0.87
C ASP A 503 -35.20 2.76 1.78
N ARG A 504 -34.25 3.46 2.41
CA ARG A 504 -34.48 4.65 3.25
C ARG A 504 -34.58 5.90 2.38
N ARG A 505 -35.52 5.88 1.44
CA ARG A 505 -35.66 6.86 0.36
C ARG A 505 -35.80 8.31 0.84
N ALA A 506 -36.51 8.55 1.93
CA ALA A 506 -36.73 9.91 2.45
C ALA A 506 -35.41 10.55 2.91
N GLU A 507 -34.60 9.79 3.65
CA GLU A 507 -33.28 10.24 4.14
C GLU A 507 -32.29 10.37 2.98
N ALA A 508 -32.31 9.43 2.04
CA ALA A 508 -31.49 9.50 0.83
C ALA A 508 -31.75 10.81 0.05
N LEU A 509 -33.02 11.19 -0.13
CA LEU A 509 -33.42 12.42 -0.81
C LEU A 509 -33.01 13.69 -0.05
N GLU A 510 -33.02 13.68 1.29
CA GLU A 510 -32.52 14.80 2.09
C GLU A 510 -31.03 15.09 1.80
N HIS A 511 -30.17 14.08 1.88
CA HIS A 511 -28.76 14.18 1.57
C HIS A 511 -28.50 14.44 0.08
N PHE A 512 -29.31 13.90 -0.81
CA PHE A 512 -29.24 14.17 -2.24
C PHE A 512 -29.55 15.64 -2.55
N ASN A 513 -30.58 16.24 -1.92
CA ASN A 513 -30.87 17.66 -2.05
C ASN A 513 -29.69 18.54 -1.54
N GLN A 514 -29.00 18.09 -0.50
CA GLN A 514 -27.77 18.75 -0.06
C GLN A 514 -26.69 18.67 -1.15
N LEU A 515 -26.45 17.47 -1.71
CA LEU A 515 -25.48 17.26 -2.79
C LEU A 515 -25.81 18.10 -4.04
N GLN A 516 -27.10 18.23 -4.38
CA GLN A 516 -27.54 19.06 -5.51
C GLN A 516 -27.28 20.56 -5.26
N ARG A 517 -27.45 21.07 -4.04
CA ARG A 517 -27.09 22.46 -3.70
C ARG A 517 -25.61 22.74 -3.90
N GLU A 518 -24.75 21.78 -3.46
CA GLU A 518 -23.31 21.87 -3.69
C GLU A 518 -22.97 21.79 -5.19
N ALA A 519 -23.69 20.95 -5.94
CA ALA A 519 -23.52 20.82 -7.39
C ALA A 519 -23.91 22.12 -8.14
N ALA A 520 -24.99 22.77 -7.74
CA ALA A 520 -25.41 24.07 -8.31
C ALA A 520 -24.35 25.16 -8.09
N ALA A 521 -23.54 25.04 -7.03
CA ALA A 521 -22.39 25.91 -6.76
C ALA A 521 -21.09 25.47 -7.46
N GLY A 522 -21.14 24.46 -8.34
CA GLY A 522 -19.99 23.97 -9.09
C GLY A 522 -18.98 23.15 -8.27
N ARG A 523 -19.36 22.69 -7.07
CA ARG A 523 -18.45 22.01 -6.12
C ARG A 523 -18.51 20.48 -6.14
N VAL A 524 -19.35 19.88 -6.98
CA VAL A 524 -19.54 18.43 -7.02
C VAL A 524 -19.13 17.87 -8.38
N PRO A 525 -18.13 16.98 -8.43
CA PRO A 525 -17.79 16.26 -9.65
C PRO A 525 -18.98 15.42 -10.17
N ALA A 526 -19.14 15.33 -11.49
CA ALA A 526 -20.18 14.53 -12.13
C ALA A 526 -20.18 13.07 -11.67
N LEU A 527 -19.01 12.51 -11.39
CA LEU A 527 -18.84 11.15 -10.92
C LEU A 527 -19.51 10.90 -9.56
N ASN A 528 -19.43 11.87 -8.64
CA ASN A 528 -20.08 11.76 -7.33
C ASN A 528 -21.61 11.83 -7.44
N LEU A 529 -22.11 12.67 -8.35
CA LEU A 529 -23.55 12.70 -8.65
C LEU A 529 -24.01 11.36 -9.24
N ALA A 530 -23.22 10.75 -10.14
CA ALA A 530 -23.53 9.45 -10.71
C ALA A 530 -23.71 8.38 -9.62
N ILE A 531 -22.81 8.32 -8.62
CA ILE A 531 -22.93 7.39 -7.49
C ILE A 531 -24.22 7.60 -6.71
N ALA A 532 -24.59 8.87 -6.43
CA ALA A 532 -25.83 9.18 -5.74
C ALA A 532 -27.08 8.74 -6.54
N HIS A 533 -27.10 8.99 -7.85
CA HIS A 533 -28.19 8.54 -8.73
C HIS A 533 -28.31 7.01 -8.80
N LEU A 534 -27.18 6.26 -8.79
CA LEU A 534 -27.19 4.80 -8.71
C LEU A 534 -27.91 4.31 -7.44
N GLY A 535 -27.63 4.92 -6.28
CA GLY A 535 -28.32 4.57 -5.03
C GLY A 535 -29.83 4.85 -5.07
N LEU A 536 -30.26 5.85 -5.84
CA LEU A 536 -31.68 6.17 -6.03
C LEU A 536 -32.35 5.35 -7.14
N GLY A 537 -31.64 4.40 -7.78
CA GLY A 537 -32.13 3.59 -8.88
C GLY A 537 -32.30 4.36 -10.20
N GLN A 538 -31.73 5.55 -10.32
CA GLN A 538 -31.82 6.45 -11.48
C GLN A 538 -30.65 6.17 -12.46
N ASN A 539 -30.64 4.98 -13.04
CA ASN A 539 -29.52 4.47 -13.84
C ASN A 539 -29.25 5.31 -15.10
N ASP A 540 -30.28 5.83 -15.77
CA ASP A 540 -30.10 6.62 -16.99
C ASP A 540 -29.44 7.98 -16.68
N ASP A 541 -29.82 8.63 -15.57
CA ASP A 541 -29.19 9.84 -15.09
C ASP A 541 -27.73 9.60 -14.68
N ALA A 542 -27.48 8.48 -14.00
CA ALA A 542 -26.11 8.07 -13.64
C ALA A 542 -25.25 7.88 -14.89
N VAL A 543 -25.76 7.24 -15.94
CA VAL A 543 -25.03 7.04 -17.21
C VAL A 543 -24.74 8.39 -17.90
N ALA A 544 -25.69 9.31 -17.92
CA ALA A 544 -25.47 10.66 -18.49
C ALA A 544 -24.38 11.42 -17.72
N LEU A 545 -24.33 11.26 -16.38
CA LEU A 545 -23.29 11.85 -15.53
C LEU A 545 -21.93 11.18 -15.74
N LEU A 546 -21.88 9.88 -16.02
CA LEU A 546 -20.64 9.18 -16.38
C LEU A 546 -20.08 9.66 -17.72
N GLU A 547 -20.94 9.93 -18.72
CA GLU A 547 -20.51 10.55 -19.99
C GLU A 547 -19.95 11.95 -19.76
N ARG A 548 -20.60 12.74 -18.90
CA ARG A 548 -20.06 14.03 -18.50
C ARG A 548 -18.73 13.91 -17.79
N ALA A 549 -18.58 12.97 -16.82
CA ALA A 549 -17.33 12.68 -16.12
C ALA A 549 -16.22 12.28 -17.10
N TYR A 550 -16.55 11.52 -18.15
CA TYR A 550 -15.64 11.18 -19.22
C TYR A 550 -15.16 12.42 -20.00
N ALA A 551 -16.08 13.30 -20.39
CA ALA A 551 -15.76 14.54 -21.09
C ALA A 551 -14.90 15.49 -20.23
N GLU A 552 -15.17 15.54 -18.93
CA GLU A 552 -14.44 16.34 -17.94
C GLU A 552 -13.10 15.72 -17.51
N ARG A 553 -12.78 14.49 -17.94
CA ARG A 553 -11.59 13.74 -17.49
C ARG A 553 -11.54 13.60 -15.96
N ALA A 554 -12.66 13.30 -15.33
CA ALA A 554 -12.74 13.14 -13.87
C ALA A 554 -11.76 12.06 -13.38
N ILE A 555 -10.97 12.38 -12.35
CA ILE A 555 -9.83 11.54 -11.92
C ILE A 555 -10.25 10.11 -11.54
N PRO A 556 -11.25 9.85 -10.66
CA PRO A 556 -11.59 8.48 -10.27
C PRO A 556 -12.23 7.65 -11.39
N LEU A 557 -12.51 8.23 -12.56
CA LEU A 557 -13.14 7.50 -13.68
C LEU A 557 -12.29 6.32 -14.18
N TYR A 558 -10.99 6.33 -13.96
CA TYR A 558 -10.11 5.22 -14.32
C TYR A 558 -10.46 3.89 -13.63
N GLN A 559 -11.27 3.92 -12.57
CA GLN A 559 -11.76 2.73 -11.86
C GLN A 559 -13.10 2.21 -12.39
N LEU A 560 -13.75 2.88 -13.35
CA LEU A 560 -15.09 2.55 -13.86
C LEU A 560 -15.24 1.08 -14.29
N ALA A 561 -14.19 0.50 -14.85
CA ALA A 561 -14.22 -0.89 -15.32
C ALA A 561 -14.37 -1.90 -14.18
N VAL A 562 -13.80 -1.61 -13.01
CA VAL A 562 -13.61 -2.58 -11.93
C VAL A 562 -14.34 -2.22 -10.63
N ASP A 563 -14.69 -0.94 -10.42
CA ASP A 563 -15.34 -0.51 -9.18
C ASP A 563 -16.77 -1.06 -9.06
N PRO A 564 -17.08 -1.88 -8.03
CA PRO A 564 -18.39 -2.54 -7.85
C PRO A 564 -19.59 -1.59 -7.90
N VAL A 565 -19.44 -0.34 -7.42
CA VAL A 565 -20.55 0.64 -7.40
C VAL A 565 -21.18 0.90 -8.77
N TYR A 566 -20.42 0.70 -9.86
CA TYR A 566 -20.90 0.91 -11.22
C TYR A 566 -21.46 -0.38 -11.87
N ALA A 567 -21.48 -1.50 -11.14
CA ALA A 567 -22.00 -2.78 -11.65
C ALA A 567 -23.40 -2.66 -12.29
N PRO A 568 -24.38 -1.89 -11.70
CA PRO A 568 -25.73 -1.78 -12.26
C PRO A 568 -25.78 -1.18 -13.67
N VAL A 569 -24.81 -0.35 -14.05
CA VAL A 569 -24.80 0.37 -15.34
C VAL A 569 -23.65 -0.02 -16.26
N ARG A 570 -22.67 -0.80 -15.75
CA ARG A 570 -21.48 -1.18 -16.51
C ARG A 570 -21.79 -1.90 -17.82
N GLY A 571 -22.87 -2.71 -17.87
CA GLY A 571 -23.31 -3.43 -19.07
C GLY A 571 -24.03 -2.56 -20.11
N SER A 572 -24.34 -1.29 -19.81
CA SER A 572 -25.02 -0.43 -20.79
C SER A 572 -24.10 -0.09 -21.97
N GLY A 573 -24.64 -0.03 -23.20
CA GLY A 573 -23.86 0.29 -24.40
C GLY A 573 -23.12 1.63 -24.32
N ARG A 574 -23.70 2.61 -23.61
CA ARG A 574 -23.10 3.93 -23.38
C ARG A 574 -21.87 3.86 -22.49
N VAL A 575 -21.94 3.10 -21.38
CA VAL A 575 -20.79 2.89 -20.48
C VAL A 575 -19.72 2.03 -21.16
N GLN A 576 -20.11 1.02 -21.91
CA GLN A 576 -19.17 0.21 -22.70
C GLN A 576 -18.41 1.07 -23.73
N ALA A 577 -19.06 2.04 -24.36
CA ALA A 577 -18.39 2.99 -25.26
C ALA A 577 -17.35 3.87 -24.50
N ILE A 578 -17.65 4.31 -23.28
CA ILE A 578 -16.68 5.02 -22.43
C ILE A 578 -15.48 4.13 -22.14
N LEU A 579 -15.71 2.90 -21.67
CA LEU A 579 -14.65 1.94 -21.35
C LEU A 579 -13.75 1.64 -22.57
N LEU A 580 -14.36 1.44 -23.74
CA LEU A 580 -13.62 1.21 -24.98
C LEU A 580 -12.72 2.40 -25.35
N ASN A 581 -13.24 3.62 -25.25
CA ASN A 581 -12.48 4.85 -25.49
C ASN A 581 -11.36 5.06 -24.48
N MET A 582 -11.54 4.57 -23.24
CA MET A 582 -10.51 4.54 -22.20
C MET A 582 -9.55 3.35 -22.36
N LYS A 583 -9.71 2.53 -23.40
CA LYS A 583 -8.93 1.29 -23.65
C LYS A 583 -9.01 0.29 -22.47
N LEU A 584 -10.13 0.28 -21.79
CA LEU A 584 -10.51 -0.69 -20.76
C LEU A 584 -11.60 -1.57 -21.39
N GLY A 585 -11.21 -2.66 -22.06
CA GLY A 585 -12.12 -3.48 -22.87
C GLY A 585 -12.92 -4.51 -22.04
N PRO A 586 -13.98 -5.14 -22.65
CA PRO A 586 -14.87 -6.08 -21.99
C PRO A 586 -14.24 -7.42 -21.57
N ALA A 587 -13.01 -7.69 -21.95
CA ALA A 587 -12.29 -8.92 -21.58
C ALA A 587 -11.88 -9.00 -20.09
N MET A 588 -12.19 -7.97 -19.29
CA MET A 588 -11.72 -7.84 -17.91
C MET A 588 -12.77 -8.10 -16.83
N VAL A 589 -14.01 -8.42 -17.17
CA VAL A 589 -15.09 -8.53 -16.17
C VAL A 589 -15.87 -9.81 -16.37
N SER A 590 -15.27 -10.94 -16.03
CA SER A 590 -16.01 -12.14 -15.66
C SER A 590 -15.98 -12.28 -14.14
N TYR A 591 -16.92 -11.62 -13.47
CA TYR A 591 -17.30 -12.03 -12.12
C TYR A 591 -18.21 -13.25 -12.29
N SER A 592 -17.68 -14.44 -12.04
CA SER A 592 -18.47 -15.65 -11.77
C SER A 592 -18.64 -15.81 -10.27
#